data_0d2e143d0aa747d94454df878717c024
#
_entry.id   0d2e143d0aa747d94454df878717c024
#
_cell.length_a   1.000
_cell.length_b   1.000
_cell.length_c   1.000
_cell.angle_alpha   90.00
_cell.angle_beta   90.00
_cell.angle_gamma   90.00
#
_symmetry.space_group_name_H-M   'P 1'
#
loop_
_entity.id
_entity.type
_entity.pdbx_description
1 polymer ?
#
loop_
_entity_poly.entity_id
_entity_poly.type
_entity_poly.pdbx_seq_one_letter_code
_entity_poly.pdbx_strand_id
1 'polypeptide(L)'
;WLPDQPYAAGSWGYIGGKEGTAQTEIQNTADDPLFQTLRNEIEGYRFDAPQGVYEIELLFTDIFRRNAGIAYQLDRNGQQENRENTFGISINGEVMEESLSPCKESGYFRALRKKYYITNDKEYIDIRFHSTSGTCFLNGIKLRNIY
;
A
#
# COMPACT_ATOMS: atom_id res chain seq x y z
N TRP A 1 -7.40 13.56 -7.37
CA TRP A 1 -7.32 12.64 -6.24
C TRP A 1 -8.05 13.22 -5.04
N LEU A 2 -8.83 12.39 -4.37
CA LEU A 2 -9.55 12.77 -3.17
C LEU A 2 -8.74 12.37 -1.93
N PRO A 3 -8.78 13.15 -0.85
CA PRO A 3 -8.22 12.72 0.42
C PRO A 3 -8.90 11.43 0.88
N ASP A 4 -8.16 10.56 1.56
CA ASP A 4 -8.75 9.34 2.10
C ASP A 4 -9.67 9.67 3.30
N GLN A 5 -10.53 8.72 3.61
CA GLN A 5 -11.50 8.84 4.71
C GLN A 5 -11.69 7.47 5.36
N PRO A 6 -12.10 7.42 6.63
CA PRO A 6 -12.44 6.13 7.22
C PRO A 6 -13.64 5.51 6.51
N TYR A 7 -13.62 4.20 6.37
CA TYR A 7 -14.74 3.48 5.74
C TYR A 7 -16.03 3.67 6.55
N ALA A 8 -17.11 3.93 5.82
CA ALA A 8 -18.46 3.94 6.35
C ALA A 8 -19.38 3.20 5.39
N ALA A 9 -20.40 2.54 5.91
CA ALA A 9 -21.37 1.78 5.10
C ALA A 9 -22.03 2.68 4.05
N GLY A 10 -22.14 2.18 2.83
CA GLY A 10 -22.66 2.92 1.68
C GLY A 10 -21.64 3.83 0.99
N SER A 11 -20.37 3.76 1.39
CA SER A 11 -19.32 4.64 0.87
C SER A 11 -18.02 3.84 0.63
N TRP A 12 -16.88 4.47 0.88
CA TRP A 12 -15.56 3.89 0.72
C TRP A 12 -14.63 4.47 1.77
N GLY A 13 -13.54 3.79 2.04
CA GLY A 13 -12.51 4.32 2.91
C GLY A 13 -11.53 3.29 3.45
N TYR A 14 -10.59 3.79 4.24
CA TYR A 14 -9.57 2.97 4.84
C TYR A 14 -10.07 2.30 6.13
N ILE A 15 -9.42 1.20 6.47
CA ILE A 15 -9.61 0.48 7.72
C ILE A 15 -8.25 0.44 8.42
N GLY A 16 -8.16 1.07 9.58
CA GLY A 16 -6.93 1.14 10.36
C GLY A 16 -5.86 2.04 9.75
N GLY A 17 -4.72 2.08 10.41
CA GLY A 17 -3.56 2.80 9.91
C GLY A 17 -3.41 4.22 10.46
N LYS A 18 -2.26 4.80 10.14
CA LYS A 18 -1.85 6.15 10.57
C LYS A 18 -1.28 6.91 9.38
N GLU A 19 -1.49 8.21 9.35
CA GLU A 19 -0.88 9.05 8.33
C GLU A 19 0.63 9.08 8.46
N GLY A 20 1.31 9.05 7.32
CA GLY A 20 2.74 9.27 7.22
C GLY A 20 3.05 10.21 6.08
N THR A 21 4.14 10.95 6.20
CA THR A 21 4.57 11.90 5.18
C THR A 21 6.06 11.82 4.96
N ALA A 22 6.49 12.12 3.72
CA ALA A 22 7.88 12.31 3.37
C ALA A 22 8.07 13.72 2.82
N GLN A 23 9.20 14.35 3.14
CA GLN A 23 9.56 15.66 2.60
C GLN A 23 10.55 15.54 1.44
N THR A 24 11.03 14.33 1.20
CA THR A 24 11.99 14.05 0.13
C THR A 24 11.26 13.93 -1.20
N GLU A 25 11.91 14.39 -2.26
CA GLU A 25 11.42 14.20 -3.62
C GLU A 25 11.21 12.71 -3.92
N ILE A 26 10.08 12.40 -4.52
CA ILE A 26 9.76 11.05 -4.94
C ILE A 26 10.08 10.89 -6.43
N GLN A 27 10.86 9.89 -6.74
CA GLN A 27 11.28 9.61 -8.12
C GLN A 27 10.27 8.69 -8.82
N ASN A 28 10.35 8.63 -10.13
CA ASN A 28 9.50 7.80 -10.98
C ASN A 28 8.03 8.24 -10.98
N THR A 29 7.77 9.52 -10.71
CA THR A 29 6.43 10.10 -10.78
C THR A 29 6.50 11.60 -11.03
N ALA A 30 5.48 12.15 -11.69
CA ALA A 30 5.24 13.59 -11.77
C ALA A 30 4.32 14.08 -10.65
N ASP A 31 3.82 13.17 -9.80
CA ASP A 31 2.82 13.42 -8.76
C ASP A 31 3.44 13.30 -7.37
N ASP A 32 4.52 14.03 -7.11
CA ASP A 32 5.23 13.97 -5.84
C ASP A 32 4.33 14.08 -4.61
N PRO A 33 3.38 15.06 -4.53
CA PRO A 33 2.54 15.18 -3.35
C PRO A 33 1.73 13.93 -3.02
N LEU A 34 1.25 13.23 -4.05
CA LEU A 34 0.49 11.98 -3.88
C LEU A 34 1.37 10.89 -3.24
N PHE A 35 2.62 10.78 -3.69
CA PHE A 35 3.54 9.75 -3.20
C PHE A 35 4.31 10.17 -1.95
N GLN A 36 4.19 11.41 -1.52
CA GLN A 36 4.78 11.90 -0.27
C GLN A 36 3.90 11.66 0.95
N THR A 37 2.63 11.31 0.74
CA THR A 37 1.69 10.98 1.82
C THR A 37 1.26 9.54 1.71
N LEU A 38 1.11 8.88 2.85
CA LEU A 38 0.68 7.49 2.88
C LEU A 38 -0.08 7.18 4.16
N ARG A 39 -0.77 6.05 4.16
CA ARG A 39 -1.34 5.47 5.36
C ARG A 39 -0.49 4.28 5.76
N ASN A 40 0.19 4.42 6.89
CA ASN A 40 1.07 3.41 7.45
C ASN A 40 0.30 2.46 8.37
N GLU A 41 0.73 1.23 8.47
CA GLU A 41 0.07 0.19 9.27
C GLU A 41 -1.38 -0.02 8.86
N ILE A 42 -1.67 0.12 7.57
CA ILE A 42 -3.03 -0.04 7.05
C ILE A 42 -3.49 -1.49 7.17
N GLU A 43 -4.72 -1.69 7.61
CA GLU A 43 -5.32 -3.03 7.67
C GLU A 43 -6.08 -3.35 6.40
N GLY A 44 -6.75 -2.39 5.82
CA GLY A 44 -7.50 -2.59 4.61
C GLY A 44 -8.08 -1.32 4.02
N TYR A 45 -8.75 -1.51 2.91
CA TYR A 45 -9.50 -0.47 2.21
C TYR A 45 -10.76 -1.10 1.63
N ARG A 46 -11.89 -0.43 1.78
CA ARG A 46 -13.16 -0.99 1.35
C ARG A 46 -13.96 0.01 0.54
N PHE A 47 -14.58 -0.50 -0.52
CA PHE A 47 -15.52 0.25 -1.34
C PHE A 47 -16.83 -0.51 -1.38
N ASP A 48 -17.94 0.14 -1.10
CA ASP A 48 -19.24 -0.40 -1.43
C ASP A 48 -19.46 -0.18 -2.92
N ALA A 49 -19.49 -1.26 -3.68
CA ALA A 49 -19.48 -1.22 -5.13
C ALA A 49 -20.33 -2.36 -5.70
N PRO A 50 -21.10 -2.12 -6.77
CA PRO A 50 -21.94 -3.15 -7.37
C PRO A 50 -21.11 -4.26 -8.03
N GLN A 51 -21.77 -5.35 -8.36
CA GLN A 51 -21.15 -6.43 -9.12
C GLN A 51 -20.67 -5.92 -10.47
N GLY A 52 -19.54 -6.45 -10.93
CA GLY A 52 -18.96 -6.07 -12.21
C GLY A 52 -17.48 -6.40 -12.27
N VAL A 53 -16.84 -5.96 -13.36
CA VAL A 53 -15.40 -6.12 -13.55
C VAL A 53 -14.72 -4.78 -13.24
N TYR A 54 -13.68 -4.84 -12.43
CA TYR A 54 -12.98 -3.64 -11.95
C TYR A 54 -11.48 -3.72 -12.21
N GLU A 55 -10.92 -2.57 -12.51
CA GLU A 55 -9.48 -2.33 -12.49
C GLU A 55 -9.14 -1.60 -11.19
N ILE A 56 -8.19 -2.15 -10.45
CA ILE A 56 -7.72 -1.57 -9.18
C ILE A 56 -6.23 -1.27 -9.34
N GLU A 57 -5.86 -0.02 -9.12
CA GLU A 57 -4.46 0.40 -9.11
C GLU A 57 -4.08 0.85 -7.71
N LEU A 58 -3.05 0.21 -7.16
CA LEU A 58 -2.51 0.54 -5.84
C LEU A 58 -1.18 1.25 -6.03
N LEU A 59 -1.00 2.35 -5.30
CA LEU A 59 0.17 3.22 -5.40
C LEU A 59 0.96 3.15 -4.10
N PHE A 60 2.26 2.92 -4.23
CA PHE A 60 3.15 2.72 -3.10
C PHE A 60 4.43 3.54 -3.26
N THR A 61 4.93 4.06 -2.14
CA THR A 61 6.28 4.60 -2.05
C THR A 61 6.85 4.22 -0.70
N ASP A 62 7.93 3.45 -0.68
CA ASP A 62 8.58 3.10 0.57
C ASP A 62 9.47 4.26 1.01
N ILE A 63 9.04 4.96 2.05
CA ILE A 63 9.75 6.09 2.64
C ILE A 63 10.52 5.69 3.91
N PHE A 64 10.54 4.40 4.22
CA PHE A 64 11.06 3.88 5.49
C PHE A 64 12.50 3.39 5.38
N ARG A 65 13.27 3.97 4.46
CA ARG A 65 14.69 3.65 4.31
C ARG A 65 15.42 4.02 5.59
N ARG A 66 16.07 3.02 6.19
CA ARG A 66 16.96 3.27 7.32
C ARG A 66 18.21 3.98 6.82
N ASN A 67 18.65 4.98 7.58
CA ASN A 67 19.87 5.71 7.27
C ASN A 67 21.06 4.75 7.31
N ALA A 68 21.95 4.84 6.31
CA ALA A 68 23.15 4.01 6.21
C ALA A 68 24.06 4.15 7.45
N GLY A 69 24.03 5.28 8.15
CA GLY A 69 24.76 5.47 9.41
C GLY A 69 24.21 4.63 10.56
N ILE A 70 23.03 4.05 10.40
CA ILE A 70 22.39 3.16 11.37
C ILE A 70 22.52 1.70 10.91
N ALA A 71 23.17 1.45 9.80
CA ALA A 71 23.35 0.11 9.23
C ALA A 71 24.17 -0.83 10.11
N TYR A 72 24.73 -0.33 11.18
CA TYR A 72 25.50 -1.09 12.14
C TYR A 72 24.68 -1.49 13.38
N GLN A 73 23.40 -1.17 13.41
CA GLN A 73 22.53 -1.69 14.46
C GLN A 73 22.31 -3.19 14.19
N LEU A 74 23.06 -3.96 14.89
CA LEU A 74 22.90 -5.41 14.90
C LEU A 74 21.80 -5.78 15.89
N ASP A 75 21.05 -6.82 15.59
CA ASP A 75 20.15 -7.39 16.58
C ASP A 75 20.96 -8.01 17.73
N ARG A 76 20.24 -8.51 18.74
CA ARG A 76 20.90 -9.11 19.92
C ARG A 76 21.77 -10.34 19.59
N ASN A 77 21.59 -10.92 18.40
CA ASN A 77 22.33 -12.08 17.93
C ASN A 77 23.45 -11.69 16.97
N GLY A 78 23.73 -10.40 16.79
CA GLY A 78 24.75 -9.92 15.89
C GLY A 78 24.34 -9.91 14.42
N GLN A 79 23.06 -10.10 14.13
CA GLN A 79 22.53 -10.06 12.78
C GLN A 79 22.13 -8.63 12.41
N GLN A 80 22.43 -8.25 11.19
CA GLN A 80 22.02 -6.95 10.67
C GLN A 80 20.51 -6.89 10.55
N GLU A 81 19.88 -5.93 11.23
CA GLU A 81 18.44 -5.67 11.07
C GLU A 81 18.20 -5.00 9.72
N ASN A 82 18.19 -5.82 8.68
CA ASN A 82 17.88 -5.35 7.33
C ASN A 82 16.48 -5.84 6.96
N ARG A 83 15.48 -5.32 7.68
CA ARG A 83 14.09 -5.70 7.45
C ARG A 83 13.47 -4.75 6.45
N GLU A 84 13.27 -5.25 5.25
CA GLU A 84 12.47 -4.57 4.26
C GLU A 84 11.00 -4.68 4.63
N ASN A 85 10.23 -3.66 4.27
CA ASN A 85 8.78 -3.73 4.41
C ASN A 85 8.23 -4.67 3.35
N THR A 86 7.57 -5.72 3.79
CA THR A 86 7.02 -6.75 2.93
C THR A 86 5.63 -7.12 3.44
N PHE A 87 4.66 -7.18 2.55
CA PHE A 87 3.28 -7.47 2.94
C PHE A 87 2.51 -8.15 1.82
N GLY A 88 1.52 -8.93 2.22
CA GLY A 88 0.58 -9.55 1.30
C GLY A 88 -0.61 -8.65 1.04
N ILE A 89 -1.27 -8.86 -0.10
CA ILE A 89 -2.46 -8.13 -0.51
C ILE A 89 -3.51 -9.14 -0.96
N SER A 90 -4.71 -9.04 -0.42
CA SER A 90 -5.85 -9.83 -0.88
C SER A 90 -7.02 -8.90 -1.24
N ILE A 91 -7.80 -9.31 -2.23
CA ILE A 91 -8.99 -8.59 -2.67
C ILE A 91 -10.16 -9.56 -2.66
N ASN A 92 -11.18 -9.26 -1.86
CA ASN A 92 -12.34 -10.14 -1.65
C ASN A 92 -11.93 -11.58 -1.29
N GLY A 93 -10.87 -11.72 -0.49
CA GLY A 93 -10.38 -13.00 -0.04
C GLY A 93 -9.41 -13.71 -1.00
N GLU A 94 -9.24 -13.20 -2.21
CA GLU A 94 -8.29 -13.76 -3.18
C GLU A 94 -6.93 -13.09 -3.03
N VAL A 95 -5.88 -13.89 -2.87
CA VAL A 95 -4.52 -13.38 -2.70
C VAL A 95 -4.00 -12.88 -4.05
N MET A 96 -3.70 -11.58 -4.12
CA MET A 96 -3.09 -10.94 -5.29
C MET A 96 -1.58 -10.90 -5.20
N GLU A 97 -1.06 -10.68 -4.00
CA GLU A 97 0.36 -10.68 -3.71
C GLU A 97 0.59 -11.44 -2.41
N GLU A 98 1.46 -12.44 -2.45
CA GLU A 98 1.82 -13.16 -1.24
C GLU A 98 2.83 -12.38 -0.40
N SER A 99 3.75 -11.68 -1.07
CA SER A 99 4.84 -10.97 -0.42
C SER A 99 5.36 -9.88 -1.35
N LEU A 100 4.76 -8.69 -1.25
CA LEU A 100 5.17 -7.51 -2.01
C LEU A 100 6.17 -6.71 -1.20
N SER A 101 7.31 -6.38 -1.80
CA SER A 101 8.27 -5.43 -1.25
C SER A 101 8.41 -4.26 -2.21
N PRO A 102 7.77 -3.11 -1.93
CA PRO A 102 7.87 -1.96 -2.83
C PRO A 102 9.30 -1.46 -3.03
N CYS A 103 10.13 -1.50 -2.00
CA CYS A 103 11.51 -1.06 -2.12
C CYS A 103 12.36 -1.98 -3.00
N LYS A 104 12.05 -3.27 -3.04
CA LYS A 104 12.74 -4.21 -3.95
C LYS A 104 12.34 -4.00 -5.40
N GLU A 105 11.08 -3.69 -5.64
CA GLU A 105 10.57 -3.52 -7.00
C GLU A 105 10.97 -2.19 -7.62
N SER A 106 10.92 -1.11 -6.86
CA SER A 106 11.17 0.23 -7.42
C SER A 106 12.20 1.06 -6.66
N GLY A 107 12.66 0.62 -5.49
CA GLY A 107 13.56 1.37 -4.63
C GLY A 107 12.84 2.24 -3.62
N TYR A 108 13.61 2.79 -2.68
CA TYR A 108 13.08 3.74 -1.70
C TYR A 108 12.83 5.10 -2.34
N PHE A 109 11.82 5.83 -1.88
CA PHE A 109 11.45 7.15 -2.37
C PHE A 109 11.19 7.16 -3.89
N ARG A 110 10.69 6.06 -4.40
CA ARG A 110 10.31 5.91 -5.81
C ARG A 110 8.89 5.35 -5.89
N ALA A 111 8.12 5.87 -6.83
CA ALA A 111 6.75 5.45 -7.02
C ALA A 111 6.67 4.03 -7.59
N LEU A 112 5.81 3.21 -7.01
CA LEU A 112 5.44 1.90 -7.52
C LEU A 112 3.94 1.88 -7.76
N ARG A 113 3.53 1.40 -8.91
CA ARG A 113 2.13 1.24 -9.29
C ARG A 113 1.86 -0.23 -9.57
N LYS A 114 0.84 -0.79 -8.90
CA LYS A 114 0.42 -2.17 -9.11
C LYS A 114 -1.03 -2.19 -9.55
N LYS A 115 -1.31 -2.85 -10.64
CA LYS A 115 -2.62 -2.88 -11.25
C LYS A 115 -3.19 -4.29 -11.23
N TYR A 116 -4.44 -4.42 -10.79
CA TYR A 116 -5.14 -5.70 -10.69
C TYR A 116 -6.50 -5.60 -11.36
N TYR A 117 -6.96 -6.73 -11.89
CA TYR A 117 -8.29 -6.83 -12.48
C TYR A 117 -9.06 -7.90 -11.71
N ILE A 118 -10.28 -7.57 -11.28
CA ILE A 118 -11.11 -8.52 -10.56
C ILE A 118 -12.52 -8.58 -11.16
N THR A 119 -13.15 -9.74 -11.06
CA THR A 119 -14.59 -9.88 -11.25
C THR A 119 -15.23 -9.85 -9.87
N ASN A 120 -15.95 -8.78 -9.57
CA ASN A 120 -16.61 -8.61 -8.30
C ASN A 120 -18.00 -9.24 -8.36
N ASP A 121 -18.23 -10.29 -7.59
CA ASP A 121 -19.52 -10.97 -7.47
C ASP A 121 -20.26 -10.56 -6.17
N LYS A 122 -19.72 -9.59 -5.46
CA LYS A 122 -20.27 -9.06 -4.20
C LYS A 122 -20.74 -7.62 -4.41
N GLU A 123 -21.32 -7.05 -3.38
CA GLU A 123 -21.73 -5.64 -3.36
C GLU A 123 -20.68 -4.73 -2.74
N TYR A 124 -19.46 -5.27 -2.56
CA TYR A 124 -18.33 -4.53 -2.02
C TYR A 124 -17.02 -5.06 -2.61
N ILE A 125 -15.99 -4.24 -2.54
CA ILE A 125 -14.61 -4.63 -2.81
C ILE A 125 -13.83 -4.38 -1.53
N ASP A 126 -13.27 -5.45 -0.96
CA ASP A 126 -12.55 -5.42 0.31
C ASP A 126 -11.10 -5.81 0.06
N ILE A 127 -10.22 -4.83 0.26
CA ILE A 127 -8.78 -5.01 0.05
C ILE A 127 -8.12 -5.11 1.42
N ARG A 128 -7.35 -6.18 1.65
CA ARG A 128 -6.68 -6.42 2.92
C ARG A 128 -5.17 -6.48 2.73
N PHE A 129 -4.48 -5.94 3.71
CA PHE A 129 -3.01 -5.89 3.75
C PHE A 129 -2.54 -6.71 4.95
N HIS A 130 -1.55 -7.58 4.72
CA HIS A 130 -1.02 -8.46 5.76
C HIS A 130 0.50 -8.31 5.83
N SER A 131 0.99 -7.61 6.85
CA SER A 131 2.42 -7.42 7.03
C SER A 131 3.10 -8.76 7.31
N THR A 132 4.15 -9.06 6.56
CA THR A 132 5.01 -10.23 6.80
C THR A 132 6.36 -9.82 7.35
N SER A 133 6.82 -8.61 7.06
CA SER A 133 8.03 -8.02 7.61
C SER A 133 7.88 -6.50 7.59
N GLY A 134 8.25 -5.84 8.68
CA GLY A 134 8.12 -4.40 8.78
C GLY A 134 6.66 -3.95 8.82
N THR A 135 6.34 -2.93 8.08
CA THR A 135 5.01 -2.32 8.04
C THR A 135 4.40 -2.38 6.65
N CYS A 136 3.07 -2.45 6.57
CA CYS A 136 2.33 -2.28 5.33
C CYS A 136 1.86 -0.82 5.21
N PHE A 137 1.81 -0.33 3.98
CA PHE A 137 1.44 1.05 3.71
C PHE A 137 0.78 1.18 2.34
N LEU A 138 0.06 2.28 2.14
CA LEU A 138 -0.60 2.60 0.88
C LEU A 138 -0.60 4.11 0.68
N ASN A 139 -0.18 4.56 -0.50
CA ASN A 139 -0.16 5.98 -0.85
C ASN A 139 -1.43 6.42 -1.57
N GLY A 140 -1.96 5.58 -2.43
CA GLY A 140 -3.16 5.90 -3.18
C GLY A 140 -3.81 4.68 -3.76
N ILE A 141 -5.07 4.82 -4.12
CA ILE A 141 -5.85 3.76 -4.72
C ILE A 141 -6.76 4.34 -5.79
N LYS A 142 -6.86 3.63 -6.90
CA LYS A 142 -7.72 3.99 -8.01
C LYS A 142 -8.60 2.80 -8.35
N LEU A 143 -9.89 3.02 -8.34
CA LEU A 143 -10.88 2.00 -8.67
C LEU A 143 -11.65 2.44 -9.91
N ARG A 144 -11.74 1.56 -10.90
CA ARG A 144 -12.47 1.83 -12.13
C ARG A 144 -13.33 0.63 -12.51
N ASN A 145 -14.62 0.85 -12.68
CA ASN A 145 -15.52 -0.16 -13.22
C ASN A 145 -15.34 -0.19 -14.75
N ILE A 146 -15.03 -1.37 -15.29
CA ILE A 146 -14.81 -1.54 -16.73
C ILE A 146 -15.89 -2.39 -17.40
N TYR A 147 -16.77 -3.03 -16.61
CA TYR A 147 -17.97 -3.72 -17.11
C TYR A 147 -19.11 -3.69 -16.10
#